data_e2a8dd7d83e366c55be45c2fe77803f7
#
_entry.id   e2a8dd7d83e366c55be45c2fe77803f7
#
_cell.length_a   1.000
_cell.length_b   1.000
_cell.length_c   1.000
_cell.angle_alpha   90.00
_cell.angle_beta   90.00
_cell.angle_gamma   90.00
#
_symmetry.space_group_name_H-M   'P 1'
#
loop_
_entity.id
_entity.type
_entity.pdbx_description
1 polymer ?
#
loop_
_entity_poly.entity_id
_entity_poly.type
_entity_poly.pdbx_seq_one_letter_code
_entity_poly.pdbx_strand_id
1 'polypeptide(L)'
;DVYNLSIKQKSKIQDEATLFIENNLKLNFIKGEILNNKITFKEDLINPKTYFGIGFDIHRLVKNKKLYLGGIKIPYHSGLKGHSDGDVILHAIIDALLGAMRKKDIGTFFPDNKNKFKNIRSPKMLKPIIEILNNNNFYINNLDINLICEQPKVSKYRTKIINSLSNLLNLDKDLINLKGK
;
A
#
# COMPACT_ATOMS: atom_id res chain seq x y z
N ASP A 1 35.17 28.83 12.79
CA ASP A 1 33.80 28.81 13.38
C ASP A 1 32.82 29.37 12.36
N VAL A 2 31.80 28.59 11.99
CA VAL A 2 30.78 28.92 10.98
C VAL A 2 30.06 30.24 11.30
N TYR A 3 29.82 30.50 12.57
CA TYR A 3 29.22 31.74 13.06
C TYR A 3 30.05 32.97 12.67
N ASN A 4 31.38 32.91 12.85
CA ASN A 4 32.26 34.00 12.49
C ASN A 4 32.38 34.21 10.98
N LEU A 5 32.24 33.17 10.18
CA LEU A 5 32.17 33.26 8.71
C LEU A 5 30.87 33.96 8.26
N SER A 6 29.74 33.65 8.89
CA SER A 6 28.45 34.28 8.58
C SER A 6 28.43 35.78 8.82
N ILE A 7 29.11 36.27 9.86
CA ILE A 7 29.21 37.70 10.20
C ILE A 7 30.08 38.45 9.19
N LYS A 8 31.14 37.80 8.63
CA LYS A 8 32.07 38.43 7.71
C LYS A 8 31.54 38.53 6.26
N GLN A 9 30.63 37.67 5.88
CA GLN A 9 30.07 37.64 4.52
C GLN A 9 28.80 38.51 4.46
N LYS A 10 28.85 39.55 3.61
CA LYS A 10 27.70 40.41 3.29
C LYS A 10 26.73 39.77 2.24
N SER A 11 27.03 38.57 1.75
CA SER A 11 26.18 37.86 0.78
C SER A 11 24.94 37.28 1.44
N LYS A 12 23.83 37.14 0.70
CA LYS A 12 22.62 36.43 1.13
C LYS A 12 22.96 34.93 1.25
N ILE A 13 23.30 34.51 2.45
CA ILE A 13 23.53 33.11 2.78
C ILE A 13 22.17 32.41 2.81
N GLN A 14 21.99 31.38 2.00
CA GLN A 14 20.74 30.61 1.95
C GLN A 14 20.74 29.47 2.99
N ASP A 15 21.89 28.88 3.24
CA ASP A 15 22.10 27.83 4.23
C ASP A 15 23.56 27.71 4.67
N GLU A 16 23.82 26.89 5.71
CA GLU A 16 25.16 26.68 6.25
C GLU A 16 26.10 26.01 5.23
N ALA A 17 25.59 25.14 4.36
CA ALA A 17 26.40 24.45 3.35
C ALA A 17 27.03 25.45 2.36
N THR A 18 26.32 26.51 2.00
CA THR A 18 26.82 27.59 1.16
C THR A 18 28.07 28.23 1.76
N LEU A 19 28.08 28.48 3.07
CA LEU A 19 29.24 29.02 3.77
C LEU A 19 30.49 28.11 3.67
N PHE A 20 30.28 26.80 3.80
CA PHE A 20 31.37 25.83 3.70
C PHE A 20 31.95 25.78 2.28
N ILE A 21 31.07 25.79 1.26
CA ILE A 21 31.45 25.74 -0.15
C ILE A 21 32.24 27.01 -0.53
N GLU A 22 31.71 28.18 -0.20
CA GLU A 22 32.36 29.47 -0.53
C GLU A 22 33.69 29.68 0.16
N ASN A 23 33.94 29.04 1.30
CA ASN A 23 35.18 29.09 2.02
C ASN A 23 36.12 27.87 1.78
N ASN A 24 35.79 27.04 0.76
CA ASN A 24 36.57 25.82 0.42
C ASN A 24 36.73 24.85 1.60
N LEU A 25 35.75 24.80 2.50
CA LEU A 25 35.75 23.88 3.63
C LEU A 25 35.17 22.54 3.21
N LYS A 26 35.68 21.47 3.81
CA LYS A 26 35.23 20.12 3.48
C LYS A 26 33.81 19.86 4.00
N LEU A 27 32.94 19.44 3.11
CA LEU A 27 31.57 18.99 3.41
C LEU A 27 31.45 17.50 3.18
N ASN A 28 30.82 16.80 4.12
CA ASN A 28 30.41 15.43 3.95
C ASN A 28 28.88 15.37 3.88
N PHE A 29 28.36 14.89 2.75
CA PHE A 29 26.90 14.69 2.58
C PHE A 29 26.52 13.29 3.04
N ILE A 30 25.54 13.21 3.91
CA ILE A 30 24.90 11.95 4.30
C ILE A 30 23.48 11.92 3.71
N LYS A 31 23.00 10.71 3.38
CA LYS A 31 21.63 10.54 2.88
C LYS A 31 20.67 10.86 4.03
N GLY A 32 19.84 11.88 3.85
CA GLY A 32 18.76 12.19 4.77
C GLY A 32 17.52 11.34 4.52
N GLU A 33 16.59 11.38 5.46
CA GLU A 33 15.26 10.78 5.29
C GLU A 33 14.31 11.75 4.58
N ILE A 34 13.45 11.19 3.69
CA ILE A 34 12.50 11.98 2.89
C ILE A 34 11.53 12.79 3.77
N LEU A 35 11.22 12.29 4.96
CA LEU A 35 10.33 12.95 5.91
C LEU A 35 10.99 14.07 6.73
N ASN A 36 12.32 14.18 6.70
CA ASN A 36 13.07 15.21 7.43
C ASN A 36 13.22 16.48 6.58
N ASN A 37 12.09 17.06 6.18
CA ASN A 37 12.07 18.30 5.41
C ASN A 37 12.15 19.52 6.34
N LYS A 38 12.99 20.50 5.96
CA LYS A 38 13.02 21.80 6.61
C LYS A 38 11.69 22.53 6.34
N ILE A 39 10.96 22.87 7.40
CA ILE A 39 9.76 23.72 7.32
C ILE A 39 10.21 25.16 7.34
N THR A 40 10.09 25.87 6.23
CA THR A 40 10.51 27.27 6.07
C THR A 40 9.32 28.18 5.83
N PHE A 41 8.33 27.70 5.08
CA PHE A 41 7.11 28.45 4.74
C PHE A 41 5.87 27.71 5.25
N LYS A 42 4.75 28.45 5.33
CA LYS A 42 3.47 27.87 5.78
C LYS A 42 2.99 26.73 4.86
N GLU A 43 3.36 26.79 3.59
CA GLU A 43 3.07 25.79 2.56
C GLU A 43 3.83 24.47 2.80
N ASP A 44 4.97 24.51 3.49
CA ASP A 44 5.75 23.33 3.87
C ASP A 44 5.06 22.52 4.99
N LEU A 45 4.09 23.14 5.68
CA LEU A 45 3.18 22.45 6.60
C LEU A 45 2.11 21.69 5.81
N ILE A 46 2.53 20.85 4.89
CA ILE A 46 1.62 19.93 4.21
C ILE A 46 1.20 18.89 5.25
N ASN A 47 0.03 19.09 5.85
CA ASN A 47 -0.65 18.00 6.55
C ASN A 47 -1.05 16.96 5.50
N PRO A 48 -0.39 15.80 5.44
CA PRO A 48 -0.78 14.77 4.49
C PRO A 48 -2.23 14.39 4.77
N LYS A 49 -3.10 14.61 3.79
CA LYS A 49 -4.51 14.22 3.93
C LYS A 49 -4.58 12.71 4.01
N THR A 50 -5.09 12.20 5.12
CA THR A 50 -5.35 10.78 5.30
C THR A 50 -6.74 10.45 4.78
N TYR A 51 -6.83 9.44 3.93
CA TYR A 51 -8.08 8.91 3.39
C TYR A 51 -8.30 7.51 3.93
N PHE A 52 -9.56 7.17 4.18
CA PHE A 52 -9.97 5.86 4.65
C PHE A 52 -10.81 5.17 3.57
N GLY A 53 -10.60 3.89 3.40
CA GLY A 53 -11.38 3.06 2.52
C GLY A 53 -11.85 1.81 3.23
N ILE A 54 -13.07 1.39 2.91
CA ILE A 54 -13.67 0.14 3.35
C ILE A 54 -13.91 -0.72 2.11
N GLY A 55 -13.55 -2.00 2.19
CA GLY A 55 -13.89 -3.01 1.21
C GLY A 55 -14.52 -4.21 1.89
N PHE A 56 -15.52 -4.75 1.26
CA PHE A 56 -16.23 -5.95 1.71
C PHE A 56 -16.48 -6.85 0.52
N ASP A 57 -16.20 -8.14 0.67
CA ASP A 57 -16.50 -9.14 -0.34
C ASP A 57 -17.00 -10.43 0.31
N ILE A 58 -17.90 -11.13 -0.36
CA ILE A 58 -18.45 -12.39 0.09
C ILE A 58 -18.61 -13.36 -1.07
N HIS A 59 -18.08 -14.57 -0.88
CA HIS A 59 -18.19 -15.63 -1.86
C HIS A 59 -18.61 -16.95 -1.23
N ARG A 60 -19.43 -17.70 -1.97
CA ARG A 60 -19.87 -19.03 -1.56
C ARG A 60 -18.73 -20.05 -1.74
N LEU A 61 -18.48 -20.90 -0.72
CA LEU A 61 -17.63 -22.07 -0.84
C LEU A 61 -18.30 -23.16 -1.69
N VAL A 62 -17.54 -23.71 -2.64
CA VAL A 62 -17.98 -24.79 -3.51
C VAL A 62 -16.92 -25.89 -3.56
N LYS A 63 -17.34 -27.16 -3.59
CA LYS A 63 -16.43 -28.32 -3.68
C LYS A 63 -15.63 -28.30 -4.98
N ASN A 64 -14.48 -28.97 -4.96
CA ASN A 64 -13.63 -29.20 -6.14
C ASN A 64 -13.10 -27.91 -6.81
N LYS A 65 -13.10 -26.77 -6.12
CA LYS A 65 -12.46 -25.55 -6.55
C LYS A 65 -11.23 -25.26 -5.68
N LYS A 66 -10.19 -24.67 -6.27
CA LYS A 66 -9.00 -24.23 -5.52
C LYS A 66 -9.37 -23.02 -4.66
N LEU A 67 -8.92 -23.01 -3.40
CA LEU A 67 -9.08 -21.86 -2.51
C LEU A 67 -7.86 -20.94 -2.62
N TYR A 68 -8.12 -19.67 -2.85
CA TYR A 68 -7.11 -18.60 -2.80
C TYR A 68 -7.51 -17.56 -1.77
N LEU A 69 -6.55 -17.16 -0.92
CA LEU A 69 -6.73 -16.13 0.11
C LEU A 69 -5.45 -15.30 0.21
N GLY A 70 -5.57 -13.98 -0.01
CA GLY A 70 -4.44 -13.06 0.01
C GLY A 70 -3.37 -13.38 -1.03
N GLY A 71 -3.78 -13.85 -2.22
CA GLY A 71 -2.89 -14.16 -3.34
C GLY A 71 -2.28 -15.57 -3.32
N ILE A 72 -2.39 -16.32 -2.22
CA ILE A 72 -1.82 -17.67 -2.09
C ILE A 72 -2.88 -18.77 -2.17
N LYS A 73 -2.46 -19.94 -2.67
CA LYS A 73 -3.30 -21.13 -2.64
C LYS A 73 -3.31 -21.75 -1.25
N ILE A 74 -4.51 -21.97 -0.72
CA ILE A 74 -4.74 -22.63 0.57
C ILE A 74 -5.10 -24.11 0.32
N PRO A 75 -4.44 -25.07 0.96
CA PRO A 75 -4.83 -26.49 0.91
C PRO A 75 -6.18 -26.70 1.59
N TYR A 76 -7.22 -26.80 0.80
CA TYR A 76 -8.58 -27.06 1.27
C TYR A 76 -9.41 -27.74 0.17
N HIS A 77 -10.40 -28.56 0.54
CA HIS A 77 -11.20 -29.35 -0.39
C HIS A 77 -12.24 -28.54 -1.17
N SER A 78 -12.44 -27.29 -0.79
CA SER A 78 -13.41 -26.37 -1.40
C SER A 78 -12.73 -25.03 -1.69
N GLY A 79 -13.24 -24.28 -2.67
CA GLY A 79 -12.78 -22.95 -3.00
C GLY A 79 -13.94 -21.99 -3.18
N LEU A 80 -13.64 -20.71 -3.34
CA LEU A 80 -14.65 -19.67 -3.45
C LEU A 80 -15.19 -19.57 -4.88
N LYS A 81 -16.51 -19.49 -5.04
CA LYS A 81 -17.18 -19.32 -6.34
C LYS A 81 -17.09 -17.85 -6.74
N GLY A 82 -16.49 -17.56 -7.89
CA GLY A 82 -16.42 -16.22 -8.46
C GLY A 82 -16.04 -16.30 -9.92
N HIS A 83 -16.12 -15.20 -10.64
CA HIS A 83 -15.67 -15.03 -12.03
C HIS A 83 -14.13 -15.10 -12.14
N SER A 84 -13.44 -14.59 -11.11
CA SER A 84 -12.00 -14.68 -10.92
C SER A 84 -11.60 -15.95 -10.14
N ASP A 85 -10.45 -15.93 -9.48
CA ASP A 85 -10.06 -16.96 -8.52
C ASP A 85 -10.85 -16.89 -7.19
N GLY A 86 -11.66 -15.86 -6.98
CA GLY A 86 -12.54 -15.69 -5.83
C GLY A 86 -11.80 -15.32 -4.54
N ASP A 87 -10.64 -14.69 -4.62
CA ASP A 87 -9.88 -14.27 -3.44
C ASP A 87 -10.54 -13.07 -2.75
N VAL A 88 -11.42 -13.35 -1.79
CA VAL A 88 -12.19 -12.33 -1.04
C VAL A 88 -11.31 -11.32 -0.31
N ILE A 89 -10.10 -11.71 0.11
CA ILE A 89 -9.17 -10.80 0.78
C ILE A 89 -8.68 -9.75 -0.21
N LEU A 90 -8.20 -10.17 -1.37
CA LEU A 90 -7.69 -9.23 -2.38
C LEU A 90 -8.81 -8.39 -2.99
N HIS A 91 -10.03 -8.94 -3.18
CA HIS A 91 -11.18 -8.16 -3.66
C HIS A 91 -11.56 -7.06 -2.69
N ALA A 92 -11.67 -7.38 -1.39
CA ALA A 92 -11.95 -6.38 -0.37
C ALA A 92 -10.84 -5.32 -0.26
N ILE A 93 -9.57 -5.70 -0.39
CA ILE A 93 -8.45 -4.74 -0.42
C ILE A 93 -8.57 -3.82 -1.64
N ILE A 94 -8.85 -4.35 -2.83
CA ILE A 94 -9.03 -3.55 -4.04
C ILE A 94 -10.15 -2.53 -3.84
N ASP A 95 -11.31 -2.93 -3.32
CA ASP A 95 -12.43 -2.02 -3.07
C ASP A 95 -12.09 -0.98 -2.01
N ALA A 96 -11.38 -1.34 -0.94
CA ALA A 96 -10.91 -0.39 0.06
C ALA A 96 -9.99 0.67 -0.55
N LEU A 97 -9.01 0.27 -1.38
CA LEU A 97 -8.10 1.18 -2.06
C LEU A 97 -8.82 2.11 -3.04
N LEU A 98 -9.75 1.55 -3.84
CA LEU A 98 -10.58 2.32 -4.76
C LEU A 98 -11.44 3.34 -4.00
N GLY A 99 -12.08 2.93 -2.90
CA GLY A 99 -12.90 3.78 -2.05
C GLY A 99 -12.10 4.94 -1.44
N ALA A 100 -10.90 4.66 -0.89
CA ALA A 100 -9.99 5.69 -0.37
C ALA A 100 -9.60 6.72 -1.44
N MET A 101 -9.41 6.28 -2.67
CA MET A 101 -9.12 7.14 -3.83
C MET A 101 -10.37 7.77 -4.47
N ARG A 102 -11.56 7.59 -3.90
CA ARG A 102 -12.85 8.06 -4.46
C ARG A 102 -13.13 7.52 -5.88
N LYS A 103 -12.68 6.32 -6.16
CA LYS A 103 -12.93 5.59 -7.41
C LYS A 103 -14.18 4.72 -7.27
N LYS A 104 -14.68 4.22 -8.41
CA LYS A 104 -15.74 3.22 -8.44
C LYS A 104 -15.21 1.86 -7.99
N ASP A 105 -16.11 0.90 -7.78
CA ASP A 105 -15.85 -0.45 -7.27
C ASP A 105 -15.05 -1.35 -8.23
N ILE A 106 -14.64 -2.51 -7.71
CA ILE A 106 -13.91 -3.55 -8.45
C ILE A 106 -14.69 -4.02 -9.68
N GLY A 107 -16.02 -4.12 -9.63
CA GLY A 107 -16.85 -4.55 -10.75
C GLY A 107 -16.83 -3.58 -11.93
N THR A 108 -16.65 -2.29 -11.68
CA THR A 108 -16.45 -1.29 -12.74
C THR A 108 -15.11 -1.45 -13.43
N PHE A 109 -14.04 -1.77 -12.71
CA PHE A 109 -12.69 -1.97 -13.27
C PHE A 109 -12.54 -3.33 -13.96
N PHE A 110 -13.20 -4.36 -13.43
CA PHE A 110 -13.10 -5.76 -13.88
C PHE A 110 -14.49 -6.37 -14.09
N PRO A 111 -15.26 -5.85 -15.05
CA PRO A 111 -16.65 -6.30 -15.25
C PRO A 111 -16.72 -7.77 -15.67
N ASP A 112 -17.61 -8.50 -15.04
CA ASP A 112 -17.82 -9.95 -15.20
C ASP A 112 -18.25 -10.35 -16.62
N ASN A 113 -18.87 -9.44 -17.38
CA ASN A 113 -19.28 -9.68 -18.75
C ASN A 113 -18.14 -9.66 -19.77
N LYS A 114 -16.90 -9.34 -19.37
CA LYS A 114 -15.74 -9.34 -20.27
C LYS A 114 -14.92 -10.61 -20.12
N ASN A 115 -14.84 -11.40 -21.17
CA ASN A 115 -14.11 -12.68 -21.21
C ASN A 115 -12.64 -12.58 -20.78
N LYS A 116 -11.99 -11.43 -21.01
CA LYS A 116 -10.58 -11.23 -20.62
C LYS A 116 -10.34 -11.32 -19.10
N PHE A 117 -11.38 -11.17 -18.29
CA PHE A 117 -11.30 -11.25 -16.83
C PHE A 117 -11.76 -12.60 -16.27
N LYS A 118 -12.28 -13.49 -17.12
CA LYS A 118 -12.68 -14.83 -16.71
C LYS A 118 -11.49 -15.62 -16.18
N ASN A 119 -11.63 -16.18 -14.97
CA ASN A 119 -10.58 -16.92 -14.27
C ASN A 119 -9.28 -16.13 -14.01
N ILE A 120 -9.31 -14.81 -14.06
CA ILE A 120 -8.16 -13.98 -13.72
C ILE A 120 -7.76 -14.22 -12.26
N ARG A 121 -6.46 -14.22 -11.99
CA ARG A 121 -5.92 -14.25 -10.62
C ARG A 121 -6.01 -12.87 -9.99
N SER A 122 -6.53 -12.79 -8.76
CA SER A 122 -6.72 -11.50 -8.05
C SER A 122 -5.44 -10.68 -7.86
N PRO A 123 -4.22 -11.24 -7.72
CA PRO A 123 -2.99 -10.44 -7.78
C PRO A 123 -2.81 -9.66 -9.10
N LYS A 124 -3.31 -10.21 -10.24
CA LYS A 124 -3.28 -9.48 -11.52
C LYS A 124 -4.30 -8.36 -11.58
N MET A 125 -5.38 -8.45 -10.80
CA MET A 125 -6.37 -7.37 -10.65
C MET A 125 -5.83 -6.27 -9.73
N LEU A 126 -5.12 -6.64 -8.67
CA LEU A 126 -4.54 -5.69 -7.71
C LEU A 126 -3.46 -4.81 -8.36
N LYS A 127 -2.63 -5.37 -9.23
CA LYS A 127 -1.49 -4.66 -9.83
C LYS A 127 -1.86 -3.30 -10.45
N PRO A 128 -2.82 -3.18 -11.39
CA PRO A 128 -3.19 -1.89 -11.95
C PRO A 128 -3.79 -0.91 -10.92
N ILE A 129 -4.38 -1.41 -9.83
CA ILE A 129 -4.89 -0.55 -8.76
C ILE A 129 -3.74 0.08 -7.97
N ILE A 130 -2.68 -0.70 -7.68
CA ILE A 130 -1.46 -0.18 -7.07
C ILE A 130 -0.77 0.84 -7.99
N GLU A 131 -0.74 0.59 -9.30
CA GLU A 131 -0.21 1.57 -10.27
C GLU A 131 -0.99 2.89 -10.23
N ILE A 132 -2.33 2.84 -10.19
CA ILE A 132 -3.18 4.03 -10.04
C ILE A 132 -2.90 4.75 -8.71
N LEU A 133 -2.76 4.02 -7.62
CA LEU A 133 -2.45 4.56 -6.30
C LEU A 133 -1.13 5.33 -6.33
N ASN A 134 -0.07 4.72 -6.84
CA ASN A 134 1.27 5.31 -6.92
C ASN A 134 1.29 6.54 -7.84
N ASN A 135 0.64 6.48 -9.00
CA ASN A 135 0.56 7.59 -9.96
C ASN A 135 -0.19 8.81 -9.41
N ASN A 136 -1.02 8.63 -8.39
CA ASN A 136 -1.72 9.72 -7.70
C ASN A 136 -1.02 10.12 -6.38
N ASN A 137 0.21 9.67 -6.14
CA ASN A 137 1.00 9.94 -4.94
C ASN A 137 0.30 9.52 -3.63
N PHE A 138 -0.49 8.45 -3.67
CA PHE A 138 -1.02 7.81 -2.49
C PHE A 138 -0.09 6.70 -2.01
N TYR A 139 -0.09 6.46 -0.72
CA TYR A 139 0.56 5.30 -0.11
C TYR A 139 -0.34 4.70 0.97
N ILE A 140 -0.15 3.41 1.22
CA ILE A 140 -0.96 2.67 2.20
C ILE A 140 -0.31 2.84 3.57
N ASN A 141 -1.06 3.40 4.53
CA ASN A 141 -0.59 3.53 5.91
C ASN A 141 -0.63 2.19 6.66
N ASN A 142 -1.76 1.50 6.58
CA ASN A 142 -1.95 0.20 7.22
C ASN A 142 -3.17 -0.52 6.63
N LEU A 143 -3.28 -1.82 6.93
CA LEU A 143 -4.45 -2.65 6.62
C LEU A 143 -4.90 -3.41 7.85
N ASP A 144 -6.19 -3.39 8.14
CA ASP A 144 -6.83 -4.22 9.15
C ASP A 144 -7.94 -5.05 8.52
N ILE A 145 -7.73 -6.37 8.46
CA ILE A 145 -8.53 -7.31 7.68
C ILE A 145 -9.26 -8.27 8.62
N ASN A 146 -10.57 -8.38 8.47
CA ASN A 146 -11.37 -9.43 9.11
C ASN A 146 -11.78 -10.47 8.06
N LEU A 147 -11.31 -11.70 8.19
CA LEU A 147 -11.76 -12.83 7.39
C LEU A 147 -12.75 -13.67 8.20
N ILE A 148 -14.00 -13.67 7.80
CA ILE A 148 -15.08 -14.40 8.49
C ILE A 148 -15.28 -15.73 7.77
N CYS A 149 -14.91 -16.83 8.42
CA CYS A 149 -15.12 -18.18 7.90
C CYS A 149 -14.99 -19.23 9.00
N GLU A 150 -15.81 -20.27 8.96
CA GLU A 150 -15.69 -21.40 9.89
C GLU A 150 -14.43 -22.21 9.62
N GLN A 151 -14.13 -22.47 8.35
CA GLN A 151 -13.00 -23.24 7.85
C GLN A 151 -12.50 -22.68 6.50
N PRO A 152 -11.19 -22.85 6.19
CA PRO A 152 -10.14 -23.37 7.08
C PRO A 152 -9.78 -22.36 8.17
N LYS A 153 -9.23 -22.85 9.31
CA LYS A 153 -8.80 -21.95 10.40
C LYS A 153 -7.70 -21.00 9.91
N VAL A 154 -7.98 -19.71 9.91
CA VAL A 154 -7.14 -18.63 9.39
C VAL A 154 -5.77 -18.60 10.09
N SER A 155 -5.73 -18.91 11.40
CA SER A 155 -4.51 -18.91 12.21
C SER A 155 -3.37 -19.74 11.59
N LYS A 156 -3.68 -20.87 10.96
CA LYS A 156 -2.70 -21.75 10.29
C LYS A 156 -2.01 -21.11 9.09
N TYR A 157 -2.66 -20.14 8.46
CA TYR A 157 -2.21 -19.51 7.21
C TYR A 157 -1.87 -18.03 7.36
N ARG A 158 -2.15 -17.46 8.54
CA ARG A 158 -2.03 -16.02 8.81
C ARG A 158 -0.69 -15.45 8.36
N THR A 159 0.41 -16.02 8.82
CA THR A 159 1.76 -15.54 8.47
C THR A 159 2.03 -15.61 6.97
N LYS A 160 1.60 -16.69 6.31
CA LYS A 160 1.78 -16.85 4.86
C LYS A 160 0.96 -15.82 4.08
N ILE A 161 -0.27 -15.55 4.51
CA ILE A 161 -1.14 -14.54 3.89
C ILE A 161 -0.54 -13.15 4.10
N ILE A 162 -0.12 -12.78 5.32
CA ILE A 162 0.50 -11.48 5.61
C ILE A 162 1.77 -11.30 4.77
N ASN A 163 2.63 -12.31 4.67
CA ASN A 163 3.83 -12.24 3.82
C ASN A 163 3.49 -12.01 2.34
N SER A 164 2.45 -12.68 1.83
CA SER A 164 1.98 -12.48 0.46
C SER A 164 1.45 -11.06 0.25
N LEU A 165 0.61 -10.58 1.15
CA LEU A 165 0.05 -9.22 1.09
C LEU A 165 1.15 -8.15 1.18
N SER A 166 2.11 -8.32 2.08
CA SER A 166 3.28 -7.44 2.19
C SER A 166 4.02 -7.30 0.86
N ASN A 167 4.30 -8.42 0.20
CA ASN A 167 4.98 -8.42 -1.10
C ASN A 167 4.11 -7.81 -2.22
N LEU A 168 2.81 -8.12 -2.26
CA LEU A 168 1.90 -7.63 -3.30
C LEU A 168 1.64 -6.12 -3.20
N LEU A 169 1.64 -5.59 -1.99
CA LEU A 169 1.33 -4.19 -1.69
C LEU A 169 2.57 -3.33 -1.48
N ASN A 170 3.76 -3.95 -1.43
CA ASN A 170 5.00 -3.32 -1.01
C ASN A 170 4.82 -2.56 0.34
N LEU A 171 4.18 -3.24 1.31
CA LEU A 171 3.83 -2.70 2.62
C LEU A 171 4.49 -3.54 3.71
N ASP A 172 5.00 -2.90 4.75
CA ASP A 172 5.60 -3.61 5.87
C ASP A 172 4.58 -4.53 6.56
N LYS A 173 5.04 -5.72 6.99
CA LYS A 173 4.19 -6.73 7.62
C LYS A 173 3.54 -6.24 8.91
N ASP A 174 4.24 -5.38 9.65
CA ASP A 174 3.76 -4.81 10.91
C ASP A 174 2.59 -3.83 10.70
N LEU A 175 2.41 -3.36 9.47
CA LEU A 175 1.29 -2.52 9.06
C LEU A 175 0.08 -3.32 8.53
N ILE A 176 0.18 -4.67 8.53
CA ILE A 176 -0.88 -5.56 8.04
C ILE A 176 -1.39 -6.43 9.19
N ASN A 177 -2.63 -6.22 9.58
CA ASN A 177 -3.30 -7.09 10.54
C ASN A 177 -4.35 -7.96 9.84
N LEU A 178 -4.38 -9.26 10.18
CA LEU A 178 -5.35 -10.23 9.69
C LEU A 178 -5.98 -10.97 10.86
N LYS A 179 -7.29 -10.85 11.01
CA LYS A 179 -8.09 -11.52 12.05
C LYS A 179 -9.04 -12.53 11.40
N GLY A 180 -9.06 -13.76 11.93
CA GLY A 180 -10.09 -14.76 11.59
C GLY A 180 -11.23 -14.70 12.60
N LYS A 181 -12.45 -14.73 12.13
CA LYS A 181 -13.70 -14.74 12.90
C LYS A 181 -14.59 -15.90 12.48
#